data_ebd03a43f71c37f4dbbb845bcde9b507
#
_entry.id   ebd03a43f71c37f4dbbb845bcde9b507
#
_cell.length_a   1.000
_cell.length_b   1.000
_cell.length_c   1.000
_cell.angle_alpha   90.00
_cell.angle_beta   90.00
_cell.angle_gamma   90.00
#
_symmetry.space_group_name_H-M   'P 1'
#
loop_
_entity.id
_entity.type
_entity.pdbx_description
1 polymer ?
#
loop_
_entity_poly.entity_id
_entity_poly.type
_entity_poly.pdbx_seq_one_letter_code
_entity_poly.pdbx_strand_id
1 'polypeptide(L)'
;MLEYFISSGSKRRILIYLLKHPDEEYHLRELSRKTGEPAPVVKRELDKLDQMGLILSWAQGNQRRFRVNRNFLLWPELKSFVDKSQTLSTPLKVSTTYTYKEIPRKRKSWGKRSREIVEAYGKDLERRRPRHPSEAKMLENFS
;
A
#
# COMPACT_ATOMS: atom_id res chain seq x y z
N MET A 1 -7.13 11.33 6.58
CA MET A 1 -7.40 10.09 5.81
C MET A 1 -6.17 9.58 5.03
N LEU A 2 -5.38 10.42 4.39
CA LEU A 2 -4.12 10.02 3.70
C LEU A 2 -3.10 9.31 4.60
N GLU A 3 -3.14 9.54 5.90
CA GLU A 3 -2.27 8.91 6.91
C GLU A 3 -2.44 7.38 7.00
N TYR A 4 -3.62 6.88 6.66
CA TYR A 4 -3.88 5.44 6.62
C TYR A 4 -3.26 4.75 5.38
N PHE A 5 -3.06 5.52 4.30
CA PHE A 5 -2.47 5.01 3.06
C PHE A 5 -0.97 5.30 2.95
N ILE A 6 -0.56 6.45 3.47
CA ILE A 6 0.84 6.89 3.43
C ILE A 6 1.28 7.14 4.88
N SER A 7 1.94 6.17 5.48
CA SER A 7 2.41 6.21 6.87
C SER A 7 3.42 7.33 7.14
N SER A 8 4.31 7.64 6.16
CA SER A 8 5.30 8.71 6.31
C SER A 8 4.67 10.10 6.22
N GLY A 9 4.72 10.87 7.30
CA GLY A 9 4.23 12.25 7.36
C GLY A 9 4.95 13.17 6.37
N SER A 10 6.27 13.04 6.26
CA SER A 10 7.08 13.81 5.32
C SER A 10 6.70 13.54 3.87
N LYS A 11 6.53 12.25 3.51
CA LYS A 11 6.09 11.85 2.18
C LYS A 11 4.72 12.42 1.84
N ARG A 12 3.77 12.40 2.78
CA ARG A 12 2.44 13.00 2.59
C ARG A 12 2.53 14.49 2.31
N ARG A 13 3.27 15.24 3.11
CA ARG A 13 3.40 16.70 2.94
C ARG A 13 4.00 17.07 1.60
N ILE A 14 5.07 16.39 1.21
CA ILE A 14 5.72 16.59 -0.08
C ILE A 14 4.77 16.25 -1.24
N LEU A 15 4.11 15.09 -1.18
CA LEU A 15 3.19 14.65 -2.22
C LEU A 15 2.00 15.60 -2.37
N ILE A 16 1.35 15.98 -1.27
CA ILE A 16 0.23 16.91 -1.26
C ILE A 16 0.65 18.24 -1.88
N TYR A 17 1.81 18.75 -1.49
CA TYR A 17 2.32 20.03 -1.99
C TYR A 17 2.53 19.97 -3.51
N LEU A 18 3.23 18.97 -4.01
CA LEU A 18 3.51 18.78 -5.43
C LEU A 18 2.22 18.61 -6.26
N LEU A 19 1.27 17.82 -5.77
CA LEU A 19 0.02 17.57 -6.50
C LEU A 19 -0.94 18.78 -6.49
N LYS A 20 -0.80 19.68 -5.54
CA LYS A 20 -1.53 20.96 -5.55
C LYS A 20 -0.97 21.97 -6.54
N HIS A 21 0.33 21.93 -6.76
CA HIS A 21 1.06 22.89 -7.59
C HIS A 21 1.82 22.19 -8.74
N PRO A 22 1.11 21.50 -9.63
CA PRO A 22 1.75 20.62 -10.60
C PRO A 22 2.54 21.35 -11.69
N ASP A 23 2.25 22.62 -11.91
CA ASP A 23 2.86 23.43 -12.95
C ASP A 23 4.11 24.16 -12.50
N GLU A 24 4.35 24.19 -11.21
CA GLU A 24 5.49 24.87 -10.63
C GLU A 24 6.76 24.00 -10.70
N GLU A 25 7.88 24.69 -10.88
CA GLU A 25 9.21 24.10 -10.84
C GLU A 25 9.88 24.44 -9.52
N TYR A 26 10.50 23.46 -8.89
CA TYR A 26 11.08 23.62 -7.57
C TYR A 26 12.54 23.23 -7.52
N HIS A 27 13.31 23.97 -6.70
CA HIS A 27 14.58 23.50 -6.19
C HIS A 27 14.40 22.74 -4.88
N LEU A 28 15.35 21.87 -4.57
CA LEU A 28 15.35 21.10 -3.33
C LEU A 28 15.15 21.98 -2.08
N ARG A 29 15.91 23.07 -1.96
CA ARG A 29 15.83 23.97 -0.79
C ARG A 29 14.50 24.70 -0.71
N GLU A 30 13.93 25.07 -1.84
CA GLU A 30 12.62 25.71 -1.89
C GLU A 30 11.53 24.77 -1.41
N LEU A 31 11.51 23.53 -1.92
CA LEU A 31 10.54 22.54 -1.51
C LEU A 31 10.69 22.18 -0.03
N SER A 32 11.93 22.13 0.48
CA SER A 32 12.20 21.93 1.90
C SER A 32 11.53 23.03 2.76
N ARG A 33 11.68 24.30 2.36
CA ARG A 33 11.04 25.41 3.07
C ARG A 33 9.51 25.37 2.99
N LYS A 34 8.97 25.07 1.80
CA LYS A 34 7.51 25.05 1.58
C LYS A 34 6.82 23.88 2.27
N THR A 35 7.49 22.75 2.39
CA THR A 35 6.94 21.55 3.06
C THR A 35 7.26 21.48 4.55
N GLY A 36 8.20 22.29 5.04
CA GLY A 36 8.70 22.23 6.40
C GLY A 36 9.54 20.99 6.71
N GLU A 37 10.04 20.31 5.69
CA GLU A 37 10.81 19.07 5.84
C GLU A 37 12.31 19.32 5.61
N PRO A 38 13.19 18.60 6.32
CA PRO A 38 14.62 18.70 6.11
C PRO A 38 15.02 18.35 4.68
N ALA A 39 15.96 19.12 4.08
CA ALA A 39 16.40 18.92 2.70
C ALA A 39 16.85 17.48 2.37
N PRO A 40 17.57 16.75 3.23
CA PRO A 40 17.92 15.34 2.97
C PRO A 40 16.70 14.43 2.87
N VAL A 41 15.65 14.68 3.67
CA VAL A 41 14.40 13.92 3.62
C VAL A 41 13.66 14.18 2.31
N VAL A 42 13.55 15.48 1.95
CA VAL A 42 12.92 15.89 0.68
C VAL A 42 13.65 15.27 -0.50
N LYS A 43 14.99 15.34 -0.52
CA LYS A 43 15.80 14.73 -1.59
C LYS A 43 15.48 13.23 -1.76
N ARG A 44 15.50 12.48 -0.66
CA ARG A 44 15.22 11.03 -0.68
C ARG A 44 13.82 10.71 -1.23
N GLU A 45 12.81 11.49 -0.83
CA GLU A 45 11.45 11.26 -1.33
C GLU A 45 11.30 11.70 -2.79
N LEU A 46 11.95 12.80 -3.21
CA LEU A 46 11.97 13.22 -4.62
C LEU A 46 12.66 12.19 -5.50
N ASP A 47 13.80 11.63 -5.07
CA ASP A 47 14.49 10.59 -5.84
C ASP A 47 13.60 9.35 -6.06
N LYS A 48 12.79 8.97 -5.07
CA LYS A 48 11.80 7.88 -5.22
C LYS A 48 10.67 8.23 -6.19
N LEU A 49 10.15 9.45 -6.11
CA LEU A 49 9.08 9.93 -7.00
C LEU A 49 9.57 10.09 -8.45
N ASP A 50 10.84 10.45 -8.63
CA ASP A 50 11.50 10.50 -9.93
C ASP A 50 11.67 9.10 -10.52
N GLN A 51 12.12 8.13 -9.73
CA GLN A 51 12.20 6.71 -10.13
C GLN A 51 10.85 6.12 -10.52
N MET A 52 9.78 6.56 -9.89
CA MET A 52 8.42 6.17 -10.25
C MET A 52 7.91 6.86 -11.52
N GLY A 53 8.58 7.92 -11.99
CA GLY A 53 8.15 8.73 -13.11
C GLY A 53 7.05 9.75 -12.78
N LEU A 54 6.70 9.94 -11.51
CA LEU A 54 5.71 10.92 -11.07
C LEU A 54 6.23 12.36 -11.15
N ILE A 55 7.52 12.55 -11.00
CA ILE A 55 8.19 13.83 -11.19
C ILE A 55 9.27 13.72 -12.26
N LEU A 56 9.59 14.84 -12.86
CA LEU A 56 10.70 15.00 -13.78
C LEU A 56 11.79 15.80 -13.06
N SER A 57 13.02 15.39 -13.24
CA SER A 57 14.17 16.12 -12.69
C SER A 57 15.20 16.42 -13.77
N TRP A 58 15.78 17.61 -13.75
CA TRP A 58 16.85 18.00 -14.65
C TRP A 58 17.85 18.94 -13.95
N ALA A 59 19.03 19.01 -14.49
CA ALA A 59 20.06 19.92 -14.03
C ALA A 59 19.87 21.29 -14.66
N GLN A 60 19.91 22.36 -13.86
CA GLN A 60 19.96 23.74 -14.31
C GLN A 60 21.10 24.46 -13.57
N GLY A 61 22.22 24.64 -14.27
CA GLY A 61 23.47 25.07 -13.63
C GLY A 61 23.89 24.07 -12.54
N ASN A 62 24.24 24.57 -11.37
CA ASN A 62 24.64 23.77 -10.23
C ASN A 62 23.44 23.22 -9.39
N GLN A 63 22.21 23.38 -9.86
CA GLN A 63 21.00 23.01 -9.11
C GLN A 63 20.18 22.01 -9.91
N ARG A 64 19.56 21.08 -9.18
CA ARG A 64 18.58 20.15 -9.73
C ARG A 64 17.19 20.75 -9.55
N ARG A 65 16.45 20.80 -10.65
CA ARG A 65 15.06 21.21 -10.68
C ARG A 65 14.14 20.00 -10.74
N PHE A 66 12.96 20.19 -10.20
CA PHE A 66 11.93 19.16 -10.12
C PHE A 66 10.59 19.76 -10.54
N ARG A 67 9.83 19.00 -11.32
CA ARG A 67 8.47 19.33 -11.72
C ARG A 67 7.62 18.06 -11.77
N VAL A 68 6.33 18.19 -11.54
CA VAL A 68 5.41 17.07 -11.66
C VAL A 68 5.25 16.64 -13.12
N ASN A 69 5.27 15.33 -13.36
CA ASN A 69 5.01 14.75 -14.66
C ASN A 69 3.52 14.55 -14.86
N ARG A 70 2.87 15.44 -15.58
CA ARG A 70 1.44 15.33 -15.89
C ARG A 70 1.09 14.18 -16.84
N ASN A 71 2.08 13.67 -17.57
CA ASN A 71 1.91 12.51 -18.46
C ASN A 71 2.08 11.17 -17.71
N PHE A 72 2.28 11.23 -16.39
CA PHE A 72 2.30 10.02 -15.59
C PHE A 72 0.93 9.33 -15.64
N LEU A 73 0.92 8.04 -15.93
CA LEU A 73 -0.29 7.25 -16.20
C LEU A 73 -1.37 7.38 -15.10
N LEU A 74 -0.95 7.42 -13.84
CA LEU A 74 -1.86 7.50 -12.69
C LEU A 74 -2.01 8.95 -12.16
N TRP A 75 -1.62 9.94 -12.93
CA TRP A 75 -1.71 11.34 -12.52
C TRP A 75 -3.13 11.79 -12.15
N PRO A 76 -4.17 11.54 -12.98
CA PRO A 76 -5.53 11.98 -12.68
C PRO A 76 -6.07 11.36 -11.39
N GLU A 77 -5.80 10.08 -11.18
CA GLU A 77 -6.24 9.32 -10.02
C GLU A 77 -5.57 9.82 -8.73
N LEU A 78 -4.25 10.02 -8.78
CA LEU A 78 -3.50 10.54 -7.63
C LEU A 78 -3.95 11.94 -7.26
N LYS A 79 -4.15 12.82 -8.24
CA LYS A 79 -4.66 14.16 -8.01
C LYS A 79 -6.04 14.11 -7.39
N SER A 80 -6.97 13.38 -8.00
CA SER A 80 -8.33 13.20 -7.48
C SER A 80 -8.33 12.61 -6.06
N PHE A 81 -7.46 11.65 -5.79
CA PHE A 81 -7.31 11.05 -4.47
C PHE A 81 -6.85 12.06 -3.42
N VAL A 82 -5.83 12.87 -3.73
CA VAL A 82 -5.33 13.90 -2.81
C VAL A 82 -6.38 14.98 -2.58
N ASP A 83 -7.04 15.47 -3.63
CA ASP A 83 -8.07 16.50 -3.52
C ASP A 83 -9.25 16.01 -2.67
N LYS A 84 -9.76 14.82 -2.92
CA LYS A 84 -10.83 14.20 -2.13
C LYS A 84 -10.40 13.93 -0.68
N SER A 85 -9.16 13.50 -0.46
CA SER A 85 -8.68 13.20 0.89
C SER A 85 -8.57 14.43 1.78
N GLN A 86 -8.39 15.62 1.19
CA GLN A 86 -8.36 16.89 1.92
C GLN A 86 -9.76 17.42 2.20
N THR A 87 -10.71 17.25 1.27
CA THR A 87 -12.12 17.60 1.48
C THR A 87 -12.74 16.74 2.57
N LEU A 88 -12.26 15.50 2.72
CA LEU A 88 -12.70 14.53 3.73
C LEU A 88 -11.99 14.68 5.09
N SER A 89 -11.40 15.81 5.40
CA SER A 89 -10.82 16.07 6.72
C SER A 89 -11.85 16.16 7.86
N THR A 90 -13.13 16.30 7.55
CA THR A 90 -14.20 15.94 8.46
C THR A 90 -14.32 14.41 8.45
N PRO A 91 -14.26 13.71 9.60
CA PRO A 91 -14.58 12.29 9.61
C PRO A 91 -15.95 12.18 8.95
N LEU A 92 -16.00 11.57 7.77
CA LEU A 92 -17.25 11.11 7.21
C LEU A 92 -17.86 10.28 8.34
N LYS A 93 -18.81 10.85 9.05
CA LYS A 93 -19.88 10.04 9.59
C LYS A 93 -20.60 9.50 8.36
N VAL A 94 -19.89 8.60 7.66
CA VAL A 94 -20.57 7.67 6.80
C VAL A 94 -21.47 6.99 7.78
N SER A 95 -22.71 7.44 7.86
CA SER A 95 -23.80 6.59 8.25
C SER A 95 -23.87 5.51 7.16
N THR A 96 -22.79 4.74 7.08
CA THR A 96 -22.86 3.42 6.55
C THR A 96 -23.75 2.69 7.55
N THR A 97 -25.03 2.93 7.45
CA THR A 97 -25.98 1.91 7.76
C THR A 97 -25.73 0.85 6.69
N TYR A 98 -24.50 0.26 6.71
CA TYR A 98 -24.41 -1.12 6.34
C TYR A 98 -25.32 -1.77 7.37
N THR A 99 -26.58 -1.86 7.04
CA THR A 99 -27.39 -2.93 7.53
C THR A 99 -26.57 -4.14 7.09
N TYR A 100 -25.64 -4.56 7.93
CA TYR A 100 -25.21 -5.94 7.94
C TYR A 100 -26.53 -6.66 8.08
N LYS A 101 -27.17 -6.95 6.96
CA LYS A 101 -28.12 -8.06 6.91
C LYS A 101 -27.31 -9.13 7.59
N GLU A 102 -27.65 -9.42 8.85
CA GLU A 102 -26.94 -10.43 9.61
C GLU A 102 -26.82 -11.59 8.65
N ILE A 103 -25.64 -11.77 8.10
CA ILE A 103 -25.33 -12.99 7.38
C ILE A 103 -25.56 -13.99 8.47
N PRO A 104 -26.65 -14.78 8.41
CA PRO A 104 -26.97 -15.67 9.48
C PRO A 104 -25.73 -16.48 9.69
N ARG A 105 -25.06 -16.27 10.84
CA ARG A 105 -23.87 -17.03 11.21
C ARG A 105 -24.39 -18.47 11.39
N LYS A 106 -24.50 -19.18 10.28
CA LYS A 106 -24.77 -20.61 10.27
C LYS A 106 -23.52 -21.30 10.82
N ARG A 107 -23.27 -21.11 12.12
CA ARG A 107 -22.22 -21.83 12.85
C ARG A 107 -22.29 -23.34 12.60
N LYS A 108 -23.50 -23.85 12.30
CA LYS A 108 -23.70 -25.26 11.96
C LYS A 108 -23.12 -25.70 10.62
N SER A 109 -23.01 -24.80 9.63
CA SER A 109 -22.45 -25.15 8.32
C SER A 109 -20.92 -25.19 8.30
N TRP A 110 -20.28 -24.35 9.11
CA TRP A 110 -18.80 -24.34 9.22
C TRP A 110 -18.29 -25.61 9.90
N GLY A 111 -18.96 -26.08 10.96
CA GLY A 111 -18.58 -27.31 11.64
C GLY A 111 -18.67 -28.54 10.74
N LYS A 112 -19.67 -28.59 9.87
CA LYS A 112 -19.85 -29.72 8.95
C LYS A 112 -18.80 -29.70 7.85
N ARG A 113 -18.55 -28.52 7.24
CA ARG A 113 -17.56 -28.33 6.20
C ARG A 113 -16.12 -28.52 6.72
N SER A 114 -15.84 -28.09 7.94
CA SER A 114 -14.54 -28.32 8.56
C SER A 114 -14.29 -29.80 8.82
N ARG A 115 -15.31 -30.55 9.23
CA ARG A 115 -15.19 -32.01 9.41
C ARG A 115 -14.96 -32.73 8.07
N GLU A 116 -15.66 -32.33 7.02
CA GLU A 116 -15.49 -32.89 5.68
C GLU A 116 -14.07 -32.62 5.13
N ILE A 117 -13.54 -31.41 5.39
CA ILE A 117 -12.17 -31.05 5.00
C ILE A 117 -11.15 -31.88 5.80
N VAL A 118 -11.33 -32.01 7.11
CA VAL A 118 -10.42 -32.80 7.97
C VAL A 118 -10.46 -34.28 7.59
N GLU A 119 -11.64 -34.83 7.31
CA GLU A 119 -11.77 -36.22 6.82
C GLU A 119 -11.13 -36.42 5.44
N ALA A 120 -11.30 -35.45 4.53
CA ALA A 120 -10.66 -35.51 3.21
C ALA A 120 -9.12 -35.44 3.33
N TYR A 121 -8.60 -34.59 4.19
CA TYR A 121 -7.16 -34.51 4.49
C TYR A 121 -6.65 -35.77 5.19
N GLY A 122 -7.41 -36.30 6.14
CA GLY A 122 -7.05 -37.56 6.82
C GLY A 122 -6.91 -38.73 5.83
N LYS A 123 -7.87 -38.87 4.92
CA LYS A 123 -7.81 -39.89 3.84
C LYS A 123 -6.66 -39.69 2.88
N ASP A 124 -6.29 -38.43 2.58
CA ASP A 124 -5.16 -38.12 1.71
C ASP A 124 -3.82 -38.41 2.41
N LEU A 125 -3.70 -38.13 3.68
CA LEU A 125 -2.54 -38.48 4.50
C LEU A 125 -2.37 -39.99 4.63
N GLU A 126 -3.45 -40.75 4.74
CA GLU A 126 -3.38 -42.23 4.75
C GLU A 126 -2.91 -42.80 3.41
N ARG A 127 -3.32 -42.18 2.29
CA ARG A 127 -2.83 -42.56 0.95
C ARG A 127 -1.36 -42.26 0.74
N ARG A 128 -0.81 -41.25 1.43
CA ARG A 128 0.60 -40.83 1.36
C ARG A 128 1.50 -41.54 2.34
N ARG A 129 1.00 -42.53 3.10
CA ARG A 129 1.87 -43.35 3.93
C ARG A 129 2.95 -44.00 3.07
N PRO A 130 4.23 -43.91 3.49
CA PRO A 130 5.32 -44.49 2.73
C PRO A 130 5.09 -46.00 2.62
N ARG A 131 5.10 -46.48 1.39
CA ARG A 131 4.89 -47.92 1.09
C ARG A 131 6.12 -48.77 1.35
N HIS A 132 7.26 -48.12 1.64
CA HIS A 132 8.52 -48.82 1.84
C HIS A 132 9.06 -48.61 3.27
N PRO A 133 9.53 -49.64 3.94
CA PRO A 133 10.03 -49.56 5.29
C PRO A 133 11.25 -48.62 5.48
N SER A 134 11.99 -48.36 4.42
CA SER A 134 13.11 -47.40 4.41
C SER A 134 12.66 -45.94 4.47
N GLU A 135 11.49 -45.59 3.99
CA GLU A 135 10.93 -44.23 4.05
C GLU A 135 10.41 -43.91 5.45
N ALA A 136 9.89 -44.90 6.16
CA ALA A 136 9.44 -44.73 7.54
C ALA A 136 10.58 -44.38 8.50
N LYS A 137 11.76 -44.94 8.28
CA LYS A 137 12.96 -44.63 9.09
C LYS A 137 13.55 -43.25 8.83
N MET A 138 13.32 -42.65 7.66
CA MET A 138 13.76 -41.29 7.38
C MET A 138 12.94 -40.24 8.13
N LEU A 139 11.66 -40.51 8.41
CA LEU A 139 10.77 -39.57 9.11
C LEU A 139 10.98 -39.59 10.63
N GLU A 140 11.44 -40.69 11.21
CA GLU A 140 11.77 -40.78 12.65
C GLU A 140 13.03 -39.99 13.04
N ASN A 141 13.94 -39.72 12.11
CA ASN A 141 15.16 -38.95 12.38
C ASN A 141 14.97 -37.44 12.35
N PHE A 142 13.77 -36.93 12.10
CA PHE A 142 13.40 -35.49 12.11
C PHE A 142 12.45 -35.09 13.26
N SER A 143 12.23 -35.95 14.21
CA SER A 143 11.43 -35.66 15.43
C SER A 143 12.30 -35.25 16.58
#